data_3b4a653f9c3207330e33435b60dffe6f
#
_entry.id   3b4a653f9c3207330e33435b60dffe6f
#
_cell.length_a   1.000
_cell.length_b   1.000
_cell.length_c   1.000
_cell.angle_alpha   90.00
_cell.angle_beta   90.00
_cell.angle_gamma   90.00
#
_symmetry.space_group_name_H-M   'P 1'
#
loop_
_entity.id
_entity.type
_entity.pdbx_description
1 polymer ?
#
loop_
_entity_poly.entity_id
_entity_poly.type
_entity_poly.pdbx_seq_one_letter_code
_entity_poly.pdbx_strand_id
1 'polypeptide(L)'
;MSVLKCKMCGGKPKQNLNTIYISKRLRECLIPISQAALTTVTAPMGYGKTTAVNWYLTEQSKSEQAVQIRISIYSDNLSIFWKGVQNAFSFAGIEILSDYECPQDGASAGFLVERLCHSLTGTVPYYIFIDDFHLLKDRRAVGFLCMLARKLPENVHLIAAS
;
A
#
# COMPACT_ATOMS: atom_id res chain seq x y z
N MET A 1 23.16 60.05 -15.73
CA MET A 1 22.76 58.95 -14.87
C MET A 1 22.57 57.67 -15.71
N SER A 2 23.54 56.81 -15.66
CA SER A 2 23.58 55.57 -16.45
C SER A 2 22.94 54.46 -15.65
N VAL A 3 21.79 53.94 -16.08
CA VAL A 3 21.15 52.80 -15.44
C VAL A 3 21.73 51.53 -16.07
N LEU A 4 22.55 50.81 -15.29
CA LEU A 4 23.07 49.49 -15.63
C LEU A 4 21.90 48.48 -15.55
N LYS A 5 21.41 48.03 -16.72
CA LYS A 5 20.54 46.89 -16.85
C LYS A 5 21.37 45.63 -16.62
N CYS A 6 21.26 45.01 -15.43
CA CYS A 6 21.76 43.68 -15.17
C CYS A 6 20.93 42.67 -16.00
N LYS A 7 21.54 42.07 -17.04
CA LYS A 7 20.99 40.93 -17.73
C LYS A 7 20.99 39.73 -16.77
N MET A 8 19.84 39.40 -16.26
CA MET A 8 19.67 38.13 -15.55
C MET A 8 19.92 37.00 -16.55
N CYS A 9 21.01 36.27 -16.35
CA CYS A 9 21.27 35.00 -17.01
C CYS A 9 20.14 34.05 -16.67
N GLY A 10 19.37 33.66 -17.69
CA GLY A 10 18.36 32.61 -17.55
C GLY A 10 18.99 31.28 -17.12
N GLY A 11 18.94 30.99 -15.83
CA GLY A 11 19.31 29.69 -15.35
C GLY A 11 18.39 28.66 -15.97
N LYS A 12 18.96 27.62 -16.63
CA LYS A 12 18.18 26.46 -17.05
C LYS A 12 17.41 25.93 -15.85
N PRO A 13 16.11 25.63 -15.97
CA PRO A 13 15.36 25.06 -14.86
C PRO A 13 16.09 23.80 -14.40
N LYS A 14 16.42 23.69 -13.12
CA LYS A 14 16.98 22.48 -12.54
C LYS A 14 15.98 21.36 -12.81
N GLN A 15 16.39 20.38 -13.62
CA GLN A 15 15.60 19.18 -13.82
C GLN A 15 15.40 18.54 -12.45
N ASN A 16 14.13 18.33 -12.10
CA ASN A 16 13.78 17.67 -10.86
C ASN A 16 14.14 16.19 -11.02
N LEU A 17 15.31 15.77 -10.55
CA LEU A 17 15.85 14.40 -10.68
C LEU A 17 14.97 13.35 -9.97
N ASN A 18 13.96 13.80 -9.20
CA ASN A 18 13.01 12.95 -8.50
C ASN A 18 11.74 12.66 -9.31
N THR A 19 11.67 13.03 -10.57
CA THR A 19 10.51 12.72 -11.42
C THR A 19 10.57 11.26 -11.83
N ILE A 20 9.70 10.43 -11.26
CA ILE A 20 9.54 9.03 -11.64
C ILE A 20 8.78 8.98 -12.96
N TYR A 21 9.42 8.42 -13.98
CA TYR A 21 8.77 8.19 -15.26
C TYR A 21 8.10 6.82 -15.28
N ILE A 22 6.78 6.81 -15.39
CA ILE A 22 5.98 5.59 -15.53
C ILE A 22 5.48 5.47 -16.97
N SER A 23 5.94 4.44 -17.68
CA SER A 23 5.52 4.19 -19.06
C SER A 23 4.00 3.93 -19.16
N LYS A 24 3.41 4.20 -20.32
CA LYS A 24 1.99 3.92 -20.57
C LYS A 24 1.65 2.45 -20.30
N ARG A 25 2.49 1.54 -20.79
CA ARG A 25 2.33 0.09 -20.59
C ARG A 25 2.30 -0.28 -19.10
N LEU A 26 3.19 0.30 -18.30
CA LEU A 26 3.23 0.03 -16.86
C LEU A 26 1.98 0.58 -16.16
N ARG A 27 1.50 1.76 -16.54
CA ARG A 27 0.23 2.31 -16.03
C ARG A 27 -0.95 1.38 -16.30
N GLU A 28 -1.05 0.85 -17.51
CA GLU A 28 -2.10 -0.11 -17.89
C GLU A 28 -2.02 -1.40 -17.07
N CYS A 29 -0.81 -1.89 -16.78
CA CYS A 29 -0.61 -3.05 -15.90
C CYS A 29 -1.05 -2.82 -14.44
N LEU A 30 -1.11 -1.57 -13.97
CA LEU A 30 -1.50 -1.23 -12.59
C LEU A 30 -3.01 -0.98 -12.43
N ILE A 31 -3.75 -0.80 -13.52
CA ILE A 31 -5.22 -0.57 -13.48
C ILE A 31 -5.98 -1.64 -12.66
N PRO A 32 -5.64 -2.95 -12.72
CA PRO A 32 -6.33 -3.95 -11.93
C PRO A 32 -6.31 -3.71 -10.42
N ILE A 33 -5.36 -2.92 -9.91
CA ILE A 33 -5.26 -2.57 -8.47
C ILE A 33 -6.55 -1.94 -7.95
N SER A 34 -7.20 -1.09 -8.73
CA SER A 34 -8.46 -0.42 -8.35
C SER A 34 -9.72 -1.18 -8.77
N GLN A 35 -9.58 -2.31 -9.46
CA GLN A 35 -10.71 -3.09 -9.99
C GLN A 35 -10.88 -4.44 -9.30
N ALA A 36 -9.84 -4.97 -8.67
CA ALA A 36 -9.83 -6.28 -8.03
C ALA A 36 -9.73 -6.17 -6.51
N ALA A 37 -10.33 -7.12 -5.78
CA ALA A 37 -10.17 -7.23 -4.34
C ALA A 37 -8.73 -7.55 -3.95
N LEU A 38 -8.05 -8.39 -4.74
CA LEU A 38 -6.65 -8.76 -4.56
C LEU A 38 -5.89 -8.63 -5.86
N THR A 39 -4.77 -7.94 -5.82
CA THR A 39 -3.80 -7.84 -6.93
C THR A 39 -2.42 -8.27 -6.44
N THR A 40 -1.78 -9.15 -7.18
CA THR A 40 -0.39 -9.55 -6.94
C THR A 40 0.53 -8.87 -7.94
N VAL A 41 1.62 -8.27 -7.46
CA VAL A 41 2.64 -7.62 -8.27
C VAL A 41 3.94 -8.39 -8.13
N THR A 42 4.31 -9.13 -9.16
CA THR A 42 5.50 -9.97 -9.16
C THR A 42 6.48 -9.47 -10.21
N ALA A 43 7.73 -9.23 -9.79
CA ALA A 43 8.85 -8.92 -10.68
C ALA A 43 10.16 -9.21 -9.93
N PRO A 44 11.28 -9.41 -10.64
CA PRO A 44 12.58 -9.56 -10.00
C PRO A 44 12.94 -8.40 -9.08
N MET A 45 13.85 -8.66 -8.14
CA MET A 45 14.38 -7.62 -7.26
C MET A 45 15.01 -6.48 -8.09
N GLY A 46 14.81 -5.23 -7.66
CA GLY A 46 15.35 -4.06 -8.35
C GLY A 46 14.51 -3.54 -9.53
N TYR A 47 13.43 -4.21 -9.93
CA TYR A 47 12.57 -3.77 -11.04
C TYR A 47 11.54 -2.69 -10.67
N GLY A 48 11.66 -2.10 -9.50
CA GLY A 48 10.86 -0.93 -9.11
C GLY A 48 9.39 -1.24 -8.79
N LYS A 49 9.04 -2.46 -8.36
CA LYS A 49 7.67 -2.84 -7.94
C LYS A 49 7.07 -1.85 -6.94
N THR A 50 7.77 -1.67 -5.85
CA THR A 50 7.38 -0.76 -4.76
C THR A 50 7.17 0.66 -5.26
N THR A 51 8.08 1.14 -6.10
CA THR A 51 8.00 2.48 -6.71
C THR A 51 6.78 2.62 -7.61
N ALA A 52 6.51 1.62 -8.46
CA ALA A 52 5.38 1.63 -9.38
C ALA A 52 4.04 1.60 -8.63
N VAL A 53 3.91 0.72 -7.63
CA VAL A 53 2.69 0.64 -6.79
C VAL A 53 2.50 1.94 -6.01
N ASN A 54 3.52 2.47 -5.35
CA ASN A 54 3.43 3.73 -4.61
C ASN A 54 3.04 4.91 -5.51
N TRP A 55 3.59 4.98 -6.72
CA TRP A 55 3.18 5.98 -7.68
C TRP A 55 1.68 5.88 -8.00
N TYR A 56 1.20 4.67 -8.32
CA TYR A 56 -0.20 4.42 -8.63
C TYR A 56 -1.12 4.82 -7.46
N LEU A 57 -0.81 4.37 -6.25
CA LEU A 57 -1.58 4.69 -5.07
C LEU A 57 -1.61 6.19 -4.74
N THR A 58 -0.50 6.91 -5.01
CA THR A 58 -0.43 8.36 -4.86
C THR A 58 -1.37 9.06 -5.85
N GLU A 59 -1.42 8.60 -7.11
CA GLU A 59 -2.35 9.16 -8.10
C GLU A 59 -3.81 8.88 -7.72
N GLN A 60 -4.13 7.67 -7.25
CA GLN A 60 -5.50 7.34 -6.77
C GLN A 60 -5.91 8.22 -5.58
N SER A 61 -5.02 8.44 -4.61
CA SER A 61 -5.31 9.31 -3.46
C SER A 61 -5.60 10.76 -3.84
N LYS A 62 -4.99 11.24 -4.92
CA LYS A 62 -5.26 12.59 -5.44
C LYS A 62 -6.64 12.68 -6.12
N SER A 63 -7.05 11.63 -6.82
CA SER A 63 -8.30 11.63 -7.61
C SER A 63 -9.52 11.25 -6.77
N GLU A 64 -9.40 10.31 -5.83
CA GLU A 64 -10.53 9.66 -5.17
C GLU A 64 -10.55 9.84 -3.65
N GLN A 65 -9.62 10.61 -3.08
CA GLN A 65 -9.44 10.72 -1.62
C GLN A 65 -9.25 9.36 -0.93
N ALA A 66 -8.60 8.42 -1.61
CA ALA A 66 -8.38 7.08 -1.11
C ALA A 66 -7.42 7.06 0.09
N VAL A 67 -7.68 6.15 1.02
CA VAL A 67 -6.81 5.89 2.17
C VAL A 67 -5.83 4.79 1.83
N GLN A 68 -4.54 5.03 2.08
CA GLN A 68 -3.48 4.06 1.88
C GLN A 68 -3.04 3.45 3.21
N ILE A 69 -2.96 2.13 3.25
CA ILE A 69 -2.45 1.37 4.39
C ILE A 69 -1.26 0.56 3.88
N ARG A 70 -0.05 0.87 4.33
CA ARG A 70 1.17 0.22 3.86
C ARG A 70 1.78 -0.65 4.94
N ILE A 71 1.97 -1.93 4.61
CA ILE A 71 2.60 -2.94 5.45
C ILE A 71 3.87 -3.40 4.75
N SER A 72 5.04 -3.14 5.34
CA SER A 72 6.31 -3.64 4.83
C SER A 72 6.74 -4.86 5.63
N ILE A 73 7.04 -5.95 4.94
CA ILE A 73 7.52 -7.19 5.57
C ILE A 73 9.04 -7.13 5.61
N TYR A 74 9.62 -7.20 6.80
CA TYR A 74 11.07 -7.19 7.00
C TYR A 74 11.64 -8.54 7.40
N SER A 75 10.81 -9.43 7.93
CA SER A 75 11.20 -10.76 8.38
C SER A 75 9.99 -11.68 8.51
N ASP A 76 10.25 -12.98 8.68
CA ASP A 76 9.21 -14.00 8.97
C ASP A 76 8.83 -14.06 10.45
N ASN A 77 9.13 -13.04 11.24
CA ASN A 77 8.78 -13.00 12.66
C ASN A 77 7.34 -12.51 12.83
N LEU A 78 6.50 -13.35 13.42
CA LEU A 78 5.07 -13.11 13.62
C LEU A 78 4.78 -11.82 14.42
N SER A 79 5.53 -11.59 15.49
CA SER A 79 5.32 -10.42 16.35
C SER A 79 5.70 -9.12 15.64
N ILE A 80 6.77 -9.14 14.86
CA ILE A 80 7.19 -7.99 14.04
C ILE A 80 6.16 -7.71 12.94
N PHE A 81 5.70 -8.76 12.26
CA PHE A 81 4.63 -8.64 11.26
C PHE A 81 3.37 -8.03 11.87
N TRP A 82 2.90 -8.60 12.99
CA TRP A 82 1.65 -8.13 13.62
C TRP A 82 1.75 -6.69 14.09
N LYS A 83 2.88 -6.29 14.68
CA LYS A 83 3.11 -4.90 15.06
C LYS A 83 3.13 -3.97 13.85
N GLY A 84 3.70 -4.42 12.73
CA GLY A 84 3.65 -3.71 11.46
C GLY A 84 2.23 -3.50 10.96
N VAL A 85 1.39 -4.54 11.02
CA VAL A 85 -0.04 -4.46 10.68
C VAL A 85 -0.77 -3.46 11.58
N GLN A 86 -0.65 -3.59 12.90
CA GLN A 86 -1.27 -2.68 13.85
C GLN A 86 -0.89 -1.22 13.57
N ASN A 87 0.40 -0.94 13.41
CA ASN A 87 0.89 0.40 13.15
C ASN A 87 0.35 0.97 11.83
N ALA A 88 0.34 0.15 10.75
CA ALA A 88 -0.13 0.59 9.45
C ALA A 88 -1.62 0.99 9.47
N PHE A 89 -2.45 0.23 10.16
CA PHE A 89 -3.87 0.55 10.31
C PHE A 89 -4.09 1.74 11.25
N SER A 90 -3.36 1.84 12.34
CA SER A 90 -3.41 2.98 13.27
C SER A 90 -3.03 4.29 12.57
N PHE A 91 -2.00 4.30 11.73
CA PHE A 91 -1.64 5.47 10.91
C PHE A 91 -2.76 5.92 9.97
N ALA A 92 -3.59 4.99 9.52
CA ALA A 92 -4.78 5.30 8.72
C ALA A 92 -6.01 5.69 9.56
N GLY A 93 -5.86 5.80 10.88
CA GLY A 93 -6.95 6.14 11.81
C GLY A 93 -7.85 4.94 12.18
N ILE A 94 -7.39 3.72 11.94
CA ILE A 94 -8.15 2.48 12.20
C ILE A 94 -7.50 1.76 13.39
N GLU A 95 -8.01 1.99 14.59
CA GLU A 95 -7.44 1.51 15.85
C GLU A 95 -7.93 0.11 16.27
N ILE A 96 -8.84 -0.49 15.51
CA ILE A 96 -9.53 -1.74 15.91
C ILE A 96 -8.60 -2.92 16.16
N LEU A 97 -7.41 -2.93 15.55
CA LEU A 97 -6.41 -3.99 15.73
C LEU A 97 -5.46 -3.76 16.90
N SER A 98 -5.45 -2.56 17.49
CA SER A 98 -4.46 -2.16 18.49
C SER A 98 -4.52 -2.99 19.77
N ASP A 99 -5.72 -3.44 20.15
CA ASP A 99 -5.96 -4.19 21.38
C ASP A 99 -5.91 -5.72 21.21
N TYR A 100 -5.64 -6.20 20.00
CA TYR A 100 -5.63 -7.63 19.71
C TYR A 100 -4.22 -8.14 19.42
N GLU A 101 -3.94 -9.33 19.96
CA GLU A 101 -2.76 -10.10 19.57
C GLU A 101 -2.92 -10.71 18.19
N CYS A 102 -1.81 -11.12 17.58
CA CYS A 102 -1.84 -11.82 16.31
C CYS A 102 -2.67 -13.11 16.42
N PRO A 103 -3.63 -13.33 15.52
CA PRO A 103 -4.45 -14.55 15.55
C PRO A 103 -3.59 -15.81 15.47
N GLN A 104 -3.86 -16.77 16.33
CA GLN A 104 -3.12 -18.03 16.38
C GLN A 104 -3.80 -19.16 15.60
N ASP A 105 -5.07 -19.01 15.30
CA ASP A 105 -5.90 -19.99 14.60
C ASP A 105 -6.90 -19.33 13.65
N GLY A 106 -7.61 -20.15 12.87
CA GLY A 106 -8.58 -19.68 11.91
C GLY A 106 -9.82 -19.02 12.53
N ALA A 107 -10.21 -19.40 13.74
CA ALA A 107 -11.37 -18.81 14.42
C ALA A 107 -11.07 -17.38 14.90
N SER A 108 -9.93 -17.18 15.54
CA SER A 108 -9.48 -15.84 15.96
C SER A 108 -9.18 -14.94 14.77
N ALA A 109 -8.58 -15.49 13.72
CA ALA A 109 -8.36 -14.76 12.46
C ALA A 109 -9.68 -14.34 11.81
N GLY A 110 -10.67 -15.23 11.73
CA GLY A 110 -11.98 -14.95 11.18
C GLY A 110 -12.71 -13.84 11.92
N PHE A 111 -12.68 -13.88 13.24
CA PHE A 111 -13.27 -12.83 14.09
C PHE A 111 -12.64 -11.45 13.83
N LEU A 112 -11.31 -11.37 13.82
CA LEU A 112 -10.62 -10.10 13.57
C LEU A 112 -10.86 -9.58 12.16
N VAL A 113 -10.85 -10.45 11.15
CA VAL A 113 -11.13 -10.08 9.76
C VAL A 113 -12.55 -9.52 9.61
N GLU A 114 -13.55 -10.14 10.24
CA GLU A 114 -14.92 -9.62 10.20
C GLU A 114 -15.05 -8.23 10.82
N ARG A 115 -14.45 -8.03 11.99
CA ARG A 115 -14.44 -6.72 12.63
C ARG A 115 -13.72 -5.68 11.79
N LEU A 116 -12.57 -6.02 11.22
CA LEU A 116 -11.81 -5.14 10.37
C LEU A 116 -12.58 -4.77 9.09
N CYS A 117 -13.14 -5.75 8.40
CA CYS A 117 -13.95 -5.52 7.20
C CYS A 117 -15.17 -4.64 7.50
N HIS A 118 -15.81 -4.85 8.64
CA HIS A 118 -16.94 -4.01 9.07
C HIS A 118 -16.50 -2.54 9.26
N SER A 119 -15.33 -2.31 9.86
CA SER A 119 -14.81 -0.94 10.06
C SER A 119 -14.36 -0.26 8.76
N LEU A 120 -13.99 -1.04 7.74
CA LEU A 120 -13.56 -0.54 6.43
C LEU A 120 -14.72 -0.36 5.44
N THR A 121 -15.88 -0.96 5.71
CA THR A 121 -17.05 -0.88 4.81
C THR A 121 -17.53 0.57 4.70
N GLY A 122 -17.69 1.05 3.48
CA GLY A 122 -18.17 2.43 3.22
C GLY A 122 -17.92 2.86 1.79
N THR A 123 -17.90 4.16 1.57
CA THR A 123 -17.69 4.78 0.26
C THR A 123 -16.24 5.20 0.01
N VAL A 124 -15.42 5.29 1.06
CA VAL A 124 -14.02 5.67 0.95
C VAL A 124 -13.22 4.48 0.43
N PRO A 125 -12.45 4.64 -0.67
CA PRO A 125 -11.57 3.58 -1.16
C PRO A 125 -10.39 3.37 -0.21
N TYR A 126 -10.09 2.12 0.11
CA TYR A 126 -8.92 1.72 0.88
C TYR A 126 -7.99 0.87 0.02
N TYR A 127 -6.71 1.21 0.03
CA TYR A 127 -5.67 0.42 -0.60
C TYR A 127 -4.71 -0.11 0.45
N ILE A 128 -4.71 -1.42 0.67
CA ILE A 128 -3.82 -2.11 1.60
C ILE A 128 -2.65 -2.67 0.78
N PHE A 129 -1.48 -2.10 0.92
CA PHE A 129 -0.29 -2.51 0.18
C PHE A 129 0.68 -3.27 1.09
N ILE A 130 0.92 -4.54 0.76
CA ILE A 130 1.88 -5.42 1.43
C ILE A 130 3.11 -5.54 0.54
N ASP A 131 4.21 -4.93 1.00
CA ASP A 131 5.49 -4.95 0.30
C ASP A 131 6.38 -6.08 0.83
N ASP A 132 7.15 -6.70 -0.08
CA ASP A 132 8.01 -7.84 0.22
C ASP A 132 7.29 -9.06 0.83
N PHE A 133 6.07 -9.32 0.35
CA PHE A 133 5.22 -10.42 0.82
C PHE A 133 5.92 -11.79 0.79
N HIS A 134 6.87 -12.02 -0.12
CA HIS A 134 7.62 -13.27 -0.23
C HIS A 134 8.46 -13.62 1.02
N LEU A 135 8.76 -12.64 1.88
CA LEU A 135 9.48 -12.86 3.14
C LEU A 135 8.61 -13.48 4.23
N LEU A 136 7.27 -13.38 4.11
CA LEU A 136 6.33 -13.88 5.08
C LEU A 136 6.02 -15.36 4.83
N LYS A 137 6.44 -16.23 5.74
CA LYS A 137 6.25 -17.70 5.64
C LYS A 137 5.42 -18.27 6.79
N ASP A 138 5.27 -17.55 7.90
CA ASP A 138 4.46 -17.98 9.02
C ASP A 138 3.01 -18.21 8.58
N ARG A 139 2.52 -19.44 8.79
CA ARG A 139 1.19 -19.86 8.32
C ARG A 139 0.04 -19.07 8.95
N ARG A 140 0.21 -18.59 10.16
CA ARG A 140 -0.79 -17.78 10.88
C ARG A 140 -0.94 -16.42 10.24
N ALA A 141 0.19 -15.78 9.95
CA ALA A 141 0.23 -14.49 9.25
C ALA A 141 -0.33 -14.59 7.83
N VAL A 142 0.14 -15.56 7.05
CA VAL A 142 -0.37 -15.82 5.69
C VAL A 142 -1.85 -16.17 5.72
N GLY A 143 -2.28 -17.02 6.67
CA GLY A 143 -3.69 -17.41 6.85
C GLY A 143 -4.60 -16.21 7.14
N PHE A 144 -4.16 -15.31 8.01
CA PHE A 144 -4.88 -14.04 8.28
C PHE A 144 -5.04 -13.20 7.02
N LEU A 145 -3.97 -12.99 6.26
CA LEU A 145 -4.02 -12.20 5.02
C LEU A 145 -4.88 -12.84 3.93
N CYS A 146 -4.80 -14.18 3.79
CA CYS A 146 -5.66 -14.90 2.84
C CYS A 146 -7.14 -14.80 3.23
N MET A 147 -7.45 -14.87 4.50
CA MET A 147 -8.83 -14.74 4.99
C MET A 147 -9.33 -13.30 4.80
N LEU A 148 -8.48 -12.32 5.07
CA LEU A 148 -8.77 -10.92 4.79
C LEU A 148 -9.09 -10.71 3.31
N ALA A 149 -8.23 -11.17 2.41
CA ALA A 149 -8.42 -11.04 0.96
C ALA A 149 -9.75 -11.59 0.45
N ARG A 150 -10.25 -12.66 1.09
CA ARG A 150 -11.53 -13.30 0.71
C ARG A 150 -12.77 -12.55 1.19
N LYS A 151 -12.64 -11.73 2.22
CA LYS A 151 -13.76 -11.05 2.89
C LYS A 151 -13.76 -9.54 2.70
N LEU A 152 -12.86 -9.00 1.87
CA LEU A 152 -12.74 -7.56 1.66
C LEU A 152 -14.06 -6.95 1.15
N PRO A 153 -14.48 -5.79 1.70
CA PRO A 153 -15.54 -4.99 1.13
C PRO A 153 -15.19 -4.48 -0.27
N GLU A 154 -16.19 -4.12 -1.08
CA GLU A 154 -16.00 -3.64 -2.46
C GLU A 154 -15.10 -2.42 -2.59
N ASN A 155 -15.08 -1.56 -1.56
CA ASN A 155 -14.26 -0.36 -1.50
C ASN A 155 -12.82 -0.60 -1.00
N VAL A 156 -12.43 -1.85 -0.76
CA VAL A 156 -11.10 -2.21 -0.21
C VAL A 156 -10.34 -3.08 -1.20
N HIS A 157 -9.11 -2.65 -1.51
CA HIS A 157 -8.21 -3.33 -2.45
C HIS A 157 -6.93 -3.74 -1.74
N LEU A 158 -6.57 -5.01 -1.83
CA LEU A 158 -5.34 -5.57 -1.27
C LEU A 158 -4.31 -5.78 -2.38
N ILE A 159 -3.11 -5.27 -2.19
CA ILE A 159 -2.00 -5.41 -3.13
C ILE A 159 -0.85 -6.13 -2.42
N ALA A 160 -0.38 -7.24 -2.97
CA ALA A 160 0.78 -7.96 -2.49
C ALA A 160 1.91 -7.93 -3.52
N ALA A 161 3.05 -7.32 -3.16
CA ALA A 161 4.25 -7.29 -3.99
C ALA A 161 5.27 -8.32 -3.52
N SER A 162 5.79 -9.08 -4.47
CA SER A 162 6.81 -10.11 -4.20
C SER A 162 7.89 -10.19 -5.30
#